data_04f1b52cc430be618ca05cea65093f73
#
_entry.id   04f1b52cc430be618ca05cea65093f73
#
_cell.length_a   1.000
_cell.length_b   1.000
_cell.length_c   1.000
_cell.angle_alpha   90.00
_cell.angle_beta   90.00
_cell.angle_gamma   90.00
#
_symmetry.space_group_name_H-M   'P 1'
#
loop_
_entity.id
_entity.type
_entity.pdbx_description
1 polymer ?
#
loop_
_entity_poly.entity_id
_entity_poly.type
_entity_poly.pdbx_seq_one_letter_code
_entity_poly.pdbx_strand_id
1 'polypeptide(L)'
;MLYYQLGSYAQARGYLQTALEMPDVTPELRQKIEDLLALADKKLQPDQFSGFAQTGLRYQSNASLGPGSQTLLASGGTINSNFLARPDWNWFGTVGVNYVHDFQSQTGETFEASLIAYDAQQFSLHQFDIGLLEIRA
;
A
#
# COMPACT_ATOMS: atom_id res chain seq x y z
N MET A 1 6.98 -11.40 26.59
CA MET A 1 6.87 -10.04 26.01
C MET A 1 8.21 -9.49 25.55
N LEU A 2 9.28 -9.52 26.37
CA LEU A 2 10.57 -8.92 26.03
C LEU A 2 11.15 -9.44 24.70
N TYR A 3 11.21 -10.75 24.52
CA TYR A 3 11.75 -11.36 23.28
C TYR A 3 10.98 -11.00 22.02
N TYR A 4 9.65 -10.86 22.12
CA TYR A 4 8.82 -10.38 21.01
C TYR A 4 9.17 -8.94 20.62
N GLN A 5 9.37 -8.06 21.60
CA GLN A 5 9.76 -6.66 21.37
C GLN A 5 11.19 -6.53 20.81
N LEU A 6 12.07 -7.47 21.13
CA LEU A 6 13.44 -7.54 20.61
C LEU A 6 13.53 -8.21 19.22
N GLY A 7 12.42 -8.62 18.61
CA GLY A 7 12.39 -9.30 17.31
C GLY A 7 12.81 -10.78 17.36
N SER A 8 13.06 -11.33 18.55
CA SER A 8 13.42 -12.75 18.74
C SER A 8 12.17 -13.64 18.75
N TYR A 9 11.44 -13.69 17.64
CA TYR A 9 10.12 -14.33 17.56
C TYR A 9 10.15 -15.84 17.83
N ALA A 10 11.20 -16.55 17.40
CA ALA A 10 11.35 -17.98 17.66
C ALA A 10 11.48 -18.27 19.17
N GLN A 11 12.25 -17.47 19.90
CA GLN A 11 12.38 -17.61 21.34
C GLN A 11 11.08 -17.21 22.07
N ALA A 12 10.45 -16.11 21.63
CA ALA A 12 9.15 -15.69 22.15
C ALA A 12 8.10 -16.79 22.00
N ARG A 13 8.04 -17.45 20.84
CA ARG A 13 7.17 -18.58 20.55
C ARG A 13 7.37 -19.72 21.57
N GLY A 14 8.63 -20.14 21.78
CA GLY A 14 8.94 -21.22 22.72
C GLY A 14 8.46 -20.91 24.13
N TYR A 15 8.72 -19.69 24.65
CA TYR A 15 8.24 -19.29 25.97
C TYR A 15 6.71 -19.19 26.08
N LEU A 16 6.05 -18.72 25.03
CA LEU A 16 4.58 -18.66 24.99
C LEU A 16 3.94 -20.05 24.98
N GLN A 17 4.53 -21.00 24.26
CA GLN A 17 4.08 -22.40 24.26
C GLN A 17 4.23 -23.02 25.66
N THR A 18 5.39 -22.88 26.29
CA THR A 18 5.61 -23.35 27.65
C THR A 18 4.62 -22.72 28.65
N ALA A 19 4.29 -21.45 28.47
CA ALA A 19 3.33 -20.76 29.33
C ALA A 19 1.90 -21.33 29.17
N LEU A 20 1.49 -21.78 27.99
CA LEU A 20 0.19 -22.43 27.78
C LEU A 20 0.07 -23.80 28.45
N GLU A 21 1.18 -24.48 28.67
CA GLU A 21 1.24 -25.79 29.32
C GLU A 21 1.14 -25.72 30.85
N MET A 22 1.24 -24.51 31.43
CA MET A 22 1.13 -24.33 32.87
C MET A 22 -0.30 -24.59 33.36
N PRO A 23 -0.51 -25.33 34.45
CA PRO A 23 -1.84 -25.72 34.93
C PRO A 23 -2.69 -24.53 35.45
N ASP A 24 -2.04 -23.45 35.90
CA ASP A 24 -2.70 -22.31 36.57
C ASP A 24 -3.02 -21.13 35.62
N VAL A 25 -3.05 -21.34 34.30
CA VAL A 25 -3.35 -20.28 33.34
C VAL A 25 -4.84 -19.99 33.33
N THR A 26 -5.22 -18.76 33.68
CA THR A 26 -6.61 -18.30 33.58
C THR A 26 -7.07 -18.24 32.14
N PRO A 27 -8.39 -18.40 31.87
CA PRO A 27 -8.91 -18.35 30.49
C PRO A 27 -8.53 -17.06 29.74
N GLU A 28 -8.56 -15.92 30.42
CA GLU A 28 -8.22 -14.61 29.85
C GLU A 28 -6.73 -14.51 29.48
N LEU A 29 -5.85 -15.08 30.34
CA LEU A 29 -4.42 -15.10 30.06
C LEU A 29 -4.09 -16.08 28.95
N ARG A 30 -4.78 -17.21 28.87
CA ARG A 30 -4.66 -18.18 27.78
C ARG A 30 -4.93 -17.52 26.42
N GLN A 31 -6.04 -16.80 26.30
CA GLN A 31 -6.40 -16.12 25.06
C GLN A 31 -5.34 -15.09 24.65
N LYS A 32 -4.82 -14.30 25.58
CA LYS A 32 -3.74 -13.36 25.29
C LYS A 32 -2.45 -14.04 24.82
N ILE A 33 -2.12 -15.20 25.38
CA ILE A 33 -0.95 -15.98 24.98
C ILE A 33 -1.16 -16.54 23.57
N GLU A 34 -2.34 -17.07 23.26
CA GLU A 34 -2.71 -17.58 21.93
C GLU A 34 -2.64 -16.49 20.86
N ASP A 35 -3.17 -15.29 21.16
CA ASP A 35 -3.09 -14.13 20.27
C ASP A 35 -1.63 -13.73 19.97
N LEU A 36 -0.78 -13.70 21.02
CA LEU A 36 0.64 -13.39 20.86
C LEU A 36 1.40 -14.49 20.10
N LEU A 37 1.01 -15.74 20.30
CA LEU A 37 1.60 -16.88 19.60
C LEU A 37 1.26 -16.82 18.10
N ALA A 38 0.01 -16.51 17.76
CA ALA A 38 -0.40 -16.30 16.38
C ALA A 38 0.35 -15.14 15.70
N LEU A 39 0.61 -14.04 16.45
CA LEU A 39 1.41 -12.93 15.95
C LEU A 39 2.89 -13.31 15.76
N ALA A 40 3.46 -14.10 16.67
CA ALA A 40 4.84 -14.59 16.55
C ALA A 40 4.98 -15.56 15.37
N ASP A 41 4.03 -16.50 15.21
CA ASP A 41 4.00 -17.45 14.10
C ASP A 41 3.89 -16.72 12.75
N LYS A 42 3.05 -15.68 12.67
CA LYS A 42 2.95 -14.84 11.47
C LYS A 42 4.28 -14.16 11.11
N LYS A 43 5.05 -13.73 12.13
CA LYS A 43 6.38 -13.12 11.94
C LYS A 43 7.47 -14.13 11.56
N LEU A 44 7.26 -15.42 11.88
CA LEU A 44 8.16 -16.51 11.53
C LEU A 44 7.86 -17.12 10.15
N GLN A 45 6.77 -16.70 9.50
CA GLN A 45 6.48 -17.13 8.12
C GLN A 45 7.52 -16.50 7.17
N PRO A 46 8.14 -17.30 6.30
CA PRO A 46 9.10 -16.78 5.33
C PRO A 46 8.44 -15.87 4.30
N ASP A 47 7.17 -16.11 4.00
CA ASP A 47 6.40 -15.38 3.01
C ASP A 47 5.44 -14.40 3.68
N GLN A 48 5.59 -13.12 3.38
CA GLN A 48 4.73 -12.07 3.91
C GLN A 48 4.10 -11.30 2.75
N PHE A 49 2.76 -11.22 2.77
CA PHE A 49 1.98 -10.41 1.84
C PHE A 49 1.34 -9.26 2.57
N SER A 50 1.41 -8.09 1.97
CA SER A 50 0.67 -6.91 2.40
C SER A 50 0.14 -6.15 1.20
N GLY A 51 -0.89 -5.34 1.40
CA GLY A 51 -1.44 -4.56 0.31
C GLY A 51 -2.47 -3.56 0.79
N PHE A 52 -2.85 -2.69 -0.13
CA PHE A 52 -3.90 -1.70 0.07
C PHE A 52 -4.71 -1.51 -1.21
N ALA A 53 -5.93 -1.04 -1.04
CA ALA A 53 -6.77 -0.58 -2.12
C ALA A 53 -7.39 0.75 -1.71
N GLN A 54 -7.40 1.70 -2.63
CA GLN A 54 -8.01 3.01 -2.46
C GLN A 54 -8.82 3.37 -3.70
N THR A 55 -9.96 3.99 -3.52
CA THR A 55 -10.77 4.53 -4.62
C THR A 55 -11.43 5.83 -4.18
N GLY A 56 -11.75 6.67 -5.13
CA GLY A 56 -12.39 7.94 -4.82
C GLY A 56 -12.81 8.73 -6.06
N LEU A 57 -13.49 9.83 -5.79
CA LEU A 57 -13.87 10.84 -6.77
C LEU A 57 -13.07 12.11 -6.51
N ARG A 58 -12.59 12.74 -7.57
CA ARG A 58 -11.81 13.97 -7.49
C ARG A 58 -12.29 14.96 -8.54
N TYR A 59 -12.52 16.21 -8.09
CA TYR A 59 -12.75 17.33 -8.98
C TYR A 59 -11.43 18.01 -9.32
N GLN A 60 -11.20 18.28 -10.59
CA GLN A 60 -10.05 19.01 -11.10
C GLN A 60 -10.52 20.25 -11.86
N SER A 61 -10.14 21.42 -11.41
CA SER A 61 -10.50 22.70 -12.09
C SER A 61 -9.78 22.87 -13.43
N ASN A 62 -8.69 22.16 -13.64
CA ASN A 62 -7.93 22.11 -14.89
C ASN A 62 -7.56 20.66 -15.23
N ALA A 63 -8.53 19.84 -15.58
CA ALA A 63 -8.33 18.44 -15.97
C ALA A 63 -7.63 18.29 -17.32
N SER A 64 -7.78 19.28 -18.21
CA SER A 64 -7.13 19.30 -19.54
C SER A 64 -5.67 19.76 -19.50
N LEU A 65 -5.14 20.17 -18.35
CA LEU A 65 -3.80 20.74 -18.19
C LEU A 65 -3.52 21.95 -19.12
N GLY A 66 -4.58 22.61 -19.56
CA GLY A 66 -4.50 23.76 -20.46
C GLY A 66 -4.17 25.06 -19.74
N PRO A 67 -3.74 26.11 -20.46
CA PRO A 67 -3.56 27.44 -19.90
C PRO A 67 -4.89 28.07 -19.50
N GLY A 68 -4.87 28.90 -18.47
CA GLY A 68 -6.06 29.56 -17.94
C GLY A 68 -6.60 30.69 -18.80
N SER A 69 -5.85 31.14 -19.82
CA SER A 69 -6.26 32.24 -20.71
C SER A 69 -5.84 32.01 -22.16
N GLN A 70 -6.52 32.66 -23.10
CA GLN A 70 -6.24 32.53 -24.54
C GLN A 70 -5.01 33.35 -24.99
N THR A 71 -4.43 34.19 -24.16
CA THR A 71 -3.37 35.10 -24.59
C THR A 71 -1.99 34.45 -24.52
N LEU A 72 -1.29 34.37 -25.63
CA LEU A 72 0.13 34.05 -25.69
C LEU A 72 0.96 35.34 -25.59
N LEU A 73 1.79 35.42 -24.54
CA LEU A 73 2.54 36.65 -24.24
C LEU A 73 3.69 36.94 -25.22
N ALA A 74 4.21 35.95 -25.95
CA ALA A 74 5.43 36.14 -26.72
C ALA A 74 5.23 36.47 -28.22
N SER A 75 4.06 36.21 -28.80
CA SER A 75 3.86 36.34 -30.26
C SER A 75 2.57 37.05 -30.65
N GLY A 76 1.78 37.52 -29.70
CA GLY A 76 0.49 38.16 -29.97
C GLY A 76 -0.60 37.22 -30.54
N GLY A 77 -0.33 35.93 -30.54
CA GLY A 77 -1.29 34.91 -30.99
C GLY A 77 -2.28 34.53 -29.89
N THR A 78 -3.43 33.98 -30.29
CA THR A 78 -4.43 33.43 -29.38
C THR A 78 -4.43 31.91 -29.43
N ILE A 79 -4.57 31.27 -28.28
CA ILE A 79 -4.74 29.82 -28.17
C ILE A 79 -6.19 29.46 -28.50
N ASN A 80 -6.37 28.40 -29.30
CA ASN A 80 -7.70 27.86 -29.56
C ASN A 80 -8.36 27.45 -28.22
N SER A 81 -9.62 27.81 -28.07
CA SER A 81 -10.41 27.53 -26.86
C SER A 81 -10.45 26.06 -26.44
N ASN A 82 -10.26 25.15 -27.39
CA ASN A 82 -10.20 23.70 -27.11
C ASN A 82 -8.98 23.26 -26.30
N PHE A 83 -7.93 24.09 -26.25
CA PHE A 83 -6.71 23.84 -25.48
C PHE A 83 -6.66 24.56 -24.13
N LEU A 84 -7.72 25.28 -23.79
CA LEU A 84 -7.81 25.99 -22.50
C LEU A 84 -8.07 25.02 -21.35
N ALA A 85 -7.82 25.54 -20.13
CA ALA A 85 -8.16 24.84 -18.90
C ALA A 85 -9.64 24.47 -18.86
N ARG A 86 -9.94 23.21 -18.70
CA ARG A 86 -11.30 22.68 -18.60
C ARG A 86 -11.43 21.88 -17.31
N PRO A 87 -12.47 22.14 -16.51
CA PRO A 87 -12.73 21.36 -15.32
C PRO A 87 -13.37 20.03 -15.68
N ASP A 88 -13.10 19.01 -14.86
CA ASP A 88 -13.79 17.73 -14.91
C ASP A 88 -13.74 17.02 -13.57
N TRP A 89 -14.61 16.03 -13.39
CA TRP A 89 -14.55 15.05 -12.34
C TRP A 89 -13.86 13.80 -12.85
N ASN A 90 -13.09 13.15 -12.00
CA ASN A 90 -12.60 11.82 -12.30
C ASN A 90 -12.87 10.85 -11.13
N TRP A 91 -13.08 9.62 -11.50
CA TRP A 91 -12.95 8.48 -10.60
C TRP A 91 -11.51 8.00 -10.66
N PHE A 92 -10.94 7.64 -9.52
CA PHE A 92 -9.63 7.01 -9.47
C PHE A 92 -9.63 5.78 -8.57
N GLY A 93 -8.77 4.82 -8.89
CA GLY A 93 -8.49 3.64 -8.11
C GLY A 93 -6.99 3.40 -8.02
N THR A 94 -6.53 2.93 -6.87
CA THR A 94 -5.16 2.48 -6.65
C THR A 94 -5.20 1.16 -5.90
N VAL A 95 -4.41 0.20 -6.36
CA VAL A 95 -4.18 -1.07 -5.69
C VAL A 95 -2.67 -1.26 -5.58
N GLY A 96 -2.21 -1.58 -4.38
CA GLY A 96 -0.81 -1.92 -4.13
C GLY A 96 -0.71 -3.27 -3.44
N VAL A 97 0.23 -4.11 -3.88
CA VAL A 97 0.57 -5.38 -3.26
C VAL A 97 2.08 -5.41 -3.05
N ASN A 98 2.50 -5.83 -1.86
CA ASN A 98 3.89 -6.06 -1.52
C ASN A 98 4.07 -7.50 -1.04
N TYR A 99 5.11 -8.14 -1.53
CA TYR A 99 5.55 -9.48 -1.16
C TYR A 99 6.96 -9.42 -0.65
N VAL A 100 7.21 -10.05 0.50
CA VAL A 100 8.53 -10.20 1.09
C VAL A 100 8.76 -11.68 1.37
N HIS A 101 9.85 -12.20 0.87
CA HIS A 101 10.33 -13.56 1.17
C HIS A 101 11.61 -13.46 1.99
N ASP A 102 11.60 -14.02 3.19
CA ASP A 102 12.76 -14.16 4.05
C ASP A 102 13.41 -15.54 3.81
N PHE A 103 14.61 -15.56 3.28
CA PHE A 103 15.35 -16.81 3.05
C PHE A 103 15.78 -17.52 4.33
N GLN A 104 15.48 -16.90 5.49
CA GLN A 104 15.85 -17.43 6.82
C GLN A 104 17.34 -17.74 6.94
N SER A 105 18.17 -17.03 6.16
CA SER A 105 19.62 -17.16 6.19
C SER A 105 20.19 -16.45 7.42
N GLN A 106 21.37 -16.89 7.86
CA GLN A 106 22.08 -16.23 8.98
C GLN A 106 22.51 -14.79 8.64
N THR A 107 22.57 -14.46 7.36
CA THR A 107 22.92 -13.13 6.82
C THR A 107 21.72 -12.20 6.74
N GLY A 108 20.49 -12.70 6.97
CA GLY A 108 19.26 -11.90 6.94
C GLY A 108 18.84 -11.49 5.52
N GLU A 109 19.12 -12.33 4.51
CA GLU A 109 18.76 -12.07 3.12
C GLU A 109 17.24 -12.13 2.94
N THR A 110 16.69 -11.15 2.25
CA THR A 110 15.29 -11.07 1.88
C THR A 110 15.13 -10.75 0.40
N PHE A 111 14.06 -11.23 -0.19
CA PHE A 111 13.59 -10.82 -1.51
C PHE A 111 12.31 -10.03 -1.34
N GLU A 112 12.25 -8.85 -1.95
CA GLU A 112 11.05 -7.99 -1.92
C GLU A 112 10.55 -7.76 -3.34
N ALA A 113 9.25 -7.88 -3.53
CA ALA A 113 8.59 -7.54 -4.78
C ALA A 113 7.33 -6.73 -4.50
N SER A 114 7.11 -5.67 -5.27
CA SER A 114 5.91 -4.84 -5.16
C SER A 114 5.28 -4.56 -6.51
N LEU A 115 3.95 -4.42 -6.49
CA LEU A 115 3.15 -4.04 -7.65
C LEU A 115 2.20 -2.94 -7.21
N ILE A 116 2.17 -1.85 -7.97
CA ILE A 116 1.20 -0.76 -7.79
C ILE A 116 0.50 -0.55 -9.14
N ALA A 117 -0.82 -0.60 -9.12
CA ALA A 117 -1.67 -0.23 -10.25
C ALA A 117 -2.51 1.00 -9.87
N TYR A 118 -2.53 1.98 -10.74
CA TYR A 118 -3.35 3.18 -10.63
C TYR A 118 -4.14 3.38 -11.92
N ASP A 119 -5.40 3.71 -11.78
CA ASP A 119 -6.28 4.08 -12.88
C ASP A 119 -7.08 5.33 -12.51
N ALA A 120 -7.24 6.24 -13.45
CA ALA A 120 -8.07 7.42 -13.29
C ALA A 120 -8.81 7.71 -14.59
N GLN A 121 -10.13 7.76 -14.52
CA GLN A 121 -11.01 7.97 -15.64
C GLN A 121 -11.77 9.28 -15.47
N GLN A 122 -11.62 10.18 -16.46
CA GLN A 122 -12.34 11.44 -16.53
C GLN A 122 -13.79 11.21 -16.96
N PHE A 123 -14.72 11.99 -16.43
CA PHE A 123 -16.15 11.83 -16.78
C PHE A 123 -16.51 12.38 -18.16
N SER A 124 -15.81 13.41 -18.60
CA SER A 124 -16.06 14.06 -19.89
C SER A 124 -14.83 14.12 -20.79
N LEU A 125 -13.65 14.24 -20.20
CA LEU A 125 -12.38 14.46 -20.91
C LEU A 125 -11.58 13.14 -21.01
N HIS A 126 -12.17 12.09 -21.57
CA HIS A 126 -11.58 10.74 -21.65
C HIS A 126 -10.19 10.68 -22.28
N GLN A 127 -9.82 11.68 -23.12
CA GLN A 127 -8.46 11.76 -23.68
C GLN A 127 -7.37 12.02 -22.61
N PHE A 128 -7.77 12.32 -21.38
CA PHE A 128 -6.87 12.52 -20.24
C PHE A 128 -7.00 11.41 -19.19
N ASP A 129 -7.59 10.29 -19.53
CA ASP A 129 -7.58 9.10 -18.70
C ASP A 129 -6.16 8.60 -18.53
N ILE A 130 -5.82 8.15 -17.33
CA ILE A 130 -4.46 7.75 -16.95
C ILE A 130 -4.50 6.35 -16.35
N GLY A 131 -3.70 5.44 -16.90
CA GLY A 131 -3.39 4.16 -16.30
C GLY A 131 -1.89 4.05 -16.04
N LEU A 132 -1.49 3.56 -14.88
CA LEU A 132 -0.10 3.34 -14.50
C LEU A 132 0.05 1.97 -13.84
N LEU A 133 1.07 1.25 -14.23
CA LEU A 133 1.48 0.00 -13.59
C LEU A 133 2.96 0.10 -13.25
N GLU A 134 3.29 -0.08 -11.99
CA GLU A 134 4.66 -0.09 -11.49
C GLU A 134 4.95 -1.44 -10.85
N ILE A 135 6.07 -2.05 -11.24
CA ILE A 135 6.59 -3.29 -10.67
C ILE A 135 8.00 -3.02 -10.19
N ARG A 136 8.31 -3.43 -8.97
CA ARG A 136 9.65 -3.38 -8.38
C ARG A 136 10.00 -4.76 -7.82
N ALA A 137 11.27 -5.11 -7.90
CA ALA A 137 11.84 -6.32 -7.31
C ALA A 137 13.28 -6.05 -6.85
#